data_ac64b2a7c184146d4ee4b4b95f70d605
#
_entry.id   ac64b2a7c184146d4ee4b4b95f70d605
#
_cell.length_a   1.000
_cell.length_b   1.000
_cell.length_c   1.000
_cell.angle_alpha   90.00
_cell.angle_beta   90.00
_cell.angle_gamma   90.00
#
_symmetry.space_group_name_H-M   'P 1'
#
loop_
_entity.id
_entity.type
_entity.pdbx_description
1 polymer ?
#
loop_
_entity_poly.entity_id
_entity_poly.type
_entity_poly.pdbx_seq_one_letter_code
_entity_poly.pdbx_strand_id
1 'polypeptide(L)'
;MAKTGADMFRMGPKIAKGTSAEEIYKNSRSINKKGTILRLSKYLMKYKYLMAAALFLSIAGNVFALIGPKLSGQAIDAITGTGQVDFKKVTHYCIMMAIFYIASSVMSYILSVLMIHITQKCVYQMRKDVYDSLMKLPVSYFDKHQTGEILSRISYDIDTVNTSLSTDLVQILTSVITVVGSFFMMLSISPMLILIFVVTIPLSFLITKFITGKTRPLFRERSAALGRLNGFVEEMIGGHKTIKAYHREENTINKFKENNDDAVKCYYEAEYFGSMTGPCVNFVNNLSLACISVFGAVLYIGAKISIGDISSFVLYSRKFSGPINEAANVLNEFQSAIAAAERVFRIIDEQKEPVDKPDAVSLSNVEGKVDFDNVSFGY
;
A
#
# COMPACT_ATOMS: atom_id res chain seq x y z
N MET A 1 13.96 -18.69 64.04
CA MET A 1 14.69 -18.79 62.76
C MET A 1 14.10 -17.80 61.79
N ALA A 2 14.81 -16.71 61.63
CA ALA A 2 14.38 -15.55 60.80
C ALA A 2 14.54 -15.90 59.30
N LYS A 3 13.47 -15.81 58.50
CA LYS A 3 13.57 -15.84 57.04
C LYS A 3 14.03 -14.48 56.52
N THR A 4 15.12 -14.53 55.82
CA THR A 4 15.91 -13.42 55.27
C THR A 4 15.08 -12.59 54.30
N GLY A 5 15.24 -11.25 54.37
CA GLY A 5 14.54 -10.24 53.62
C GLY A 5 14.82 -10.15 52.09
N ALA A 6 15.17 -11.28 51.44
CA ALA A 6 15.42 -11.34 49.99
C ALA A 6 14.18 -11.70 49.16
N ASP A 7 13.07 -12.13 49.80
CA ASP A 7 11.87 -12.52 49.08
C ASP A 7 10.80 -11.43 48.92
N MET A 8 11.04 -10.24 49.49
CA MET A 8 10.07 -9.11 49.46
C MET A 8 10.21 -8.20 48.23
N PHE A 9 11.23 -8.41 47.38
CA PHE A 9 11.46 -7.60 46.17
C PHE A 9 11.06 -8.30 44.86
N ARG A 10 10.31 -9.41 44.92
CA ARG A 10 9.89 -10.17 43.73
C ARG A 10 8.43 -9.97 43.32
N MET A 11 7.76 -8.93 43.81
CA MET A 11 6.43 -8.53 43.35
C MET A 11 6.46 -7.20 42.64
N GLY A 12 7.27 -7.09 41.60
CA GLY A 12 7.01 -6.13 40.53
C GLY A 12 5.86 -6.68 39.67
N PRO A 13 4.96 -5.82 39.11
CA PRO A 13 3.93 -6.28 38.23
C PRO A 13 4.59 -7.07 37.09
N LYS A 14 4.13 -8.29 36.81
CA LYS A 14 4.53 -9.06 35.62
C LYS A 14 4.15 -8.17 34.44
N ILE A 15 5.11 -7.45 33.88
CA ILE A 15 4.98 -6.81 32.58
C ILE A 15 4.60 -7.91 31.62
N ALA A 16 3.38 -7.87 31.14
CA ALA A 16 2.90 -8.79 30.10
C ALA A 16 3.96 -8.72 28.99
N LYS A 17 4.57 -9.87 28.67
CA LYS A 17 5.50 -9.99 27.54
C LYS A 17 4.81 -9.37 26.35
N GLY A 18 5.34 -8.22 25.90
CA GLY A 18 4.85 -7.57 24.71
C GLY A 18 4.79 -8.62 23.60
N THR A 19 3.64 -8.76 23.00
CA THR A 19 3.41 -9.66 21.87
C THR A 19 4.49 -9.36 20.85
N SER A 20 5.39 -10.32 20.62
CA SER A 20 6.50 -10.10 19.70
C SER A 20 5.93 -9.80 18.31
N ALA A 21 6.62 -8.98 17.52
CA ALA A 21 6.22 -8.69 16.15
C ALA A 21 5.97 -9.98 15.33
N GLU A 22 6.56 -11.11 15.76
CA GLU A 22 6.31 -12.45 15.21
C GLU A 22 4.95 -13.04 15.59
N GLU A 23 4.40 -12.75 16.76
CA GLU A 23 3.05 -13.17 17.15
C GLU A 23 1.99 -12.34 16.46
N ILE A 24 2.24 -11.03 16.26
CA ILE A 24 1.41 -10.15 15.43
C ILE A 24 1.43 -10.66 13.98
N TYR A 25 2.60 -11.07 13.47
CA TYR A 25 2.74 -11.63 12.12
C TYR A 25 2.15 -13.04 11.98
N LYS A 26 2.20 -13.88 13.02
CA LYS A 26 1.55 -15.21 13.03
C LYS A 26 0.03 -15.12 13.13
N ASN A 27 -0.50 -14.20 13.93
CA ASN A 27 -1.93 -13.95 13.98
C ASN A 27 -2.49 -13.32 12.68
N SER A 28 -1.65 -12.66 11.87
CA SER A 28 -2.04 -12.20 10.54
C SER A 28 -2.15 -13.33 9.49
N ARG A 29 -1.67 -14.54 9.80
CA ARG A 29 -1.66 -15.68 8.87
C ARG A 29 -3.01 -16.39 8.68
N SER A 30 -4.00 -16.14 9.53
CA SER A 30 -5.36 -16.66 9.39
C SER A 30 -6.32 -15.68 8.69
N ILE A 31 -5.77 -14.72 7.92
CA ILE A 31 -6.55 -13.71 7.21
C ILE A 31 -7.46 -14.37 6.17
N ASN A 32 -8.76 -14.27 6.36
CA ASN A 32 -9.74 -14.63 5.34
C ASN A 32 -9.80 -13.54 4.26
N LYS A 33 -8.69 -13.41 3.48
CA LYS A 33 -8.54 -12.36 2.45
C LYS A 33 -9.75 -12.29 1.52
N LYS A 34 -10.31 -13.44 1.11
CA LYS A 34 -11.47 -13.48 0.21
C LYS A 34 -12.72 -12.91 0.88
N GLY A 35 -12.97 -13.26 2.14
CA GLY A 35 -14.11 -12.73 2.91
C GLY A 35 -14.00 -11.22 3.12
N THR A 36 -12.81 -10.72 3.46
CA THR A 36 -12.53 -9.29 3.66
C THR A 36 -12.73 -8.50 2.37
N ILE A 37 -12.18 -8.96 1.24
CA ILE A 37 -12.36 -8.32 -0.07
C ILE A 37 -13.85 -8.29 -0.45
N LEU A 38 -14.57 -9.40 -0.27
CA LEU A 38 -15.99 -9.48 -0.57
C LEU A 38 -16.80 -8.51 0.30
N ARG A 39 -16.40 -8.32 1.55
CA ARG A 39 -17.06 -7.38 2.47
C ARG A 39 -16.76 -5.93 2.10
N LEU A 40 -15.51 -5.60 1.76
CA LEU A 40 -15.14 -4.27 1.23
C LEU A 40 -15.89 -3.97 -0.08
N SER A 41 -15.99 -4.95 -0.97
CA SER A 41 -16.73 -4.77 -2.22
C SER A 41 -18.21 -4.49 -1.98
N LYS A 42 -18.86 -5.04 -0.92
CA LYS A 42 -20.23 -4.71 -0.55
C LYS A 42 -20.42 -3.24 -0.16
N TYR A 43 -19.43 -2.65 0.55
CA TYR A 43 -19.48 -1.21 0.86
C TYR A 43 -19.41 -0.37 -0.42
N LEU A 44 -18.54 -0.74 -1.37
CA LEU A 44 -18.42 -0.06 -2.67
C LEU A 44 -19.65 -0.26 -3.56
N MET A 45 -20.21 -1.47 -3.59
CA MET A 45 -21.37 -1.82 -4.42
C MET A 45 -22.65 -1.10 -3.98
N LYS A 46 -22.72 -0.55 -2.77
CA LYS A 46 -23.78 0.36 -2.38
C LYS A 46 -23.86 1.58 -3.31
N TYR A 47 -22.72 1.95 -3.94
CA TYR A 47 -22.57 3.07 -4.87
C TYR A 47 -22.32 2.60 -6.31
N LYS A 48 -22.98 1.50 -6.73
CA LYS A 48 -22.73 0.81 -8.02
C LYS A 48 -22.78 1.72 -9.26
N TYR A 49 -23.68 2.70 -9.29
CA TYR A 49 -23.77 3.65 -10.43
C TYR A 49 -22.56 4.59 -10.49
N LEU A 50 -22.11 5.09 -9.35
CA LEU A 50 -20.89 5.91 -9.28
C LEU A 50 -19.64 5.09 -9.61
N MET A 51 -19.58 3.83 -9.17
CA MET A 51 -18.50 2.89 -9.53
C MET A 51 -18.49 2.59 -11.04
N ALA A 52 -19.66 2.42 -11.66
CA ALA A 52 -19.76 2.25 -13.12
C ALA A 52 -19.29 3.50 -13.86
N ALA A 53 -19.65 4.71 -13.38
CA ALA A 53 -19.15 5.97 -13.92
C ALA A 53 -17.63 6.11 -13.75
N ALA A 54 -17.07 5.72 -12.60
CA ALA A 54 -15.63 5.70 -12.35
C ALA A 54 -14.90 4.77 -13.31
N LEU A 55 -15.43 3.56 -13.53
CA LEU A 55 -14.87 2.60 -14.47
C LEU A 55 -14.91 3.15 -15.91
N PHE A 56 -16.01 3.74 -16.31
CA PHE A 56 -16.13 4.39 -17.64
C PHE A 56 -15.12 5.53 -17.81
N LEU A 57 -15.01 6.43 -16.83
CA LEU A 57 -14.03 7.52 -16.85
C LEU A 57 -12.59 7.02 -16.89
N SER A 58 -12.29 5.95 -16.16
CA SER A 58 -10.97 5.31 -16.17
C SER A 58 -10.64 4.74 -17.55
N ILE A 59 -11.56 4.01 -18.19
CA ILE A 59 -11.36 3.43 -19.52
C ILE A 59 -11.21 4.54 -20.56
N ALA A 60 -12.15 5.48 -20.60
CA ALA A 60 -12.17 6.55 -21.60
C ALA A 60 -10.94 7.47 -21.46
N GLY A 61 -10.57 7.87 -20.24
CA GLY A 61 -9.39 8.68 -19.96
C GLY A 61 -8.09 7.99 -20.41
N ASN A 62 -7.95 6.68 -20.12
CA ASN A 62 -6.78 5.93 -20.57
C ASN A 62 -6.75 5.70 -22.08
N VAL A 63 -7.88 5.45 -22.72
CA VAL A 63 -7.96 5.35 -24.19
C VAL A 63 -7.50 6.65 -24.84
N PHE A 64 -7.96 7.80 -24.35
CA PHE A 64 -7.50 9.10 -24.88
C PHE A 64 -6.00 9.31 -24.64
N ALA A 65 -5.47 8.92 -23.48
CA ALA A 65 -4.03 9.00 -23.20
C ALA A 65 -3.19 8.08 -24.11
N LEU A 66 -3.76 6.95 -24.58
CA LEU A 66 -3.09 6.02 -25.48
C LEU A 66 -3.11 6.46 -26.95
N ILE A 67 -3.99 7.38 -27.35
CA ILE A 67 -4.00 7.95 -28.71
C ILE A 67 -2.79 8.88 -28.91
N GLY A 68 -2.35 9.59 -27.87
CA GLY A 68 -1.28 10.58 -27.94
C GLY A 68 0.03 10.06 -28.58
N PRO A 69 0.61 8.95 -28.14
CA PRO A 69 1.82 8.39 -28.75
C PRO A 69 1.68 8.10 -30.26
N LYS A 70 0.52 7.62 -30.71
CA LYS A 70 0.26 7.38 -32.15
C LYS A 70 0.26 8.68 -32.94
N LEU A 71 -0.43 9.72 -32.43
CA LEU A 71 -0.45 11.03 -33.07
C LEU A 71 0.94 11.68 -33.09
N SER A 72 1.74 11.46 -32.04
CA SER A 72 3.14 11.91 -31.99
C SER A 72 3.97 11.29 -33.13
N GLY A 73 3.82 9.99 -33.35
CA GLY A 73 4.49 9.32 -34.48
C GLY A 73 4.05 9.85 -35.84
N GLN A 74 2.75 10.04 -36.03
CA GLN A 74 2.21 10.61 -37.27
C GLN A 74 2.71 12.05 -37.53
N ALA A 75 2.87 12.85 -36.46
CA ALA A 75 3.48 14.19 -36.56
C ALA A 75 4.95 14.12 -37.00
N ILE A 76 5.70 13.13 -36.46
CA ILE A 76 7.09 12.91 -36.85
C ILE A 76 7.19 12.46 -38.32
N ASP A 77 6.34 11.58 -38.78
CA ASP A 77 6.31 11.15 -40.17
C ASP A 77 5.99 12.29 -41.14
N ALA A 78 5.17 13.28 -40.71
CA ALA A 78 4.88 14.47 -41.50
C ALA A 78 6.11 15.43 -41.61
N ILE A 79 7.11 15.29 -40.74
CA ILE A 79 8.37 16.07 -40.79
C ILE A 79 9.44 15.35 -41.62
N THR A 80 9.47 14.02 -41.61
CA THR A 80 10.55 13.22 -42.20
C THR A 80 10.40 12.98 -43.72
N GLY A 81 9.38 13.52 -44.36
CA GLY A 81 9.23 13.48 -45.81
C GLY A 81 10.36 14.19 -46.56
N THR A 82 10.81 13.62 -47.68
CA THR A 82 11.92 14.16 -48.49
C THR A 82 11.67 15.58 -48.96
N GLY A 83 12.25 16.57 -48.24
CA GLY A 83 12.46 17.92 -48.74
C GLY A 83 11.39 18.97 -48.45
N GLN A 84 10.21 18.63 -47.93
CA GLN A 84 9.20 19.60 -47.50
C GLN A 84 8.46 19.12 -46.26
N VAL A 85 8.63 19.89 -45.17
CA VAL A 85 7.84 19.69 -43.94
C VAL A 85 6.40 20.09 -44.18
N ASP A 86 5.44 19.17 -44.00
CA ASP A 86 4.01 19.51 -44.08
C ASP A 86 3.55 20.11 -42.73
N PHE A 87 3.83 21.41 -42.55
CA PHE A 87 3.45 22.16 -41.34
C PHE A 87 1.95 22.08 -41.02
N LYS A 88 1.10 21.96 -42.07
CA LYS A 88 -0.35 21.86 -41.87
C LYS A 88 -0.72 20.53 -41.16
N LYS A 89 -0.13 19.41 -41.59
CA LYS A 89 -0.35 18.12 -40.97
C LYS A 89 0.27 18.06 -39.57
N VAL A 90 1.50 18.57 -39.40
CA VAL A 90 2.15 18.62 -38.08
C VAL A 90 1.29 19.40 -37.08
N THR A 91 0.85 20.62 -37.46
CA THR A 91 -0.01 21.43 -36.58
C THR A 91 -1.34 20.70 -36.27
N HIS A 92 -1.95 20.06 -37.26
CA HIS A 92 -3.18 19.29 -37.06
C HIS A 92 -2.98 18.18 -36.02
N TYR A 93 -1.92 17.33 -36.13
CA TYR A 93 -1.65 16.28 -35.19
C TYR A 93 -1.29 16.80 -33.78
N CYS A 94 -0.54 17.91 -33.69
CA CYS A 94 -0.25 18.56 -32.41
C CYS A 94 -1.51 19.08 -31.71
N ILE A 95 -2.43 19.72 -32.46
CA ILE A 95 -3.71 20.17 -31.89
C ILE A 95 -4.56 19.00 -31.43
N MET A 96 -4.69 17.95 -32.25
CA MET A 96 -5.42 16.74 -31.89
C MET A 96 -4.81 16.08 -30.63
N MET A 97 -3.49 15.97 -30.56
CA MET A 97 -2.78 15.43 -29.38
C MET A 97 -3.06 16.27 -28.12
N ALA A 98 -3.05 17.61 -28.23
CA ALA A 98 -3.39 18.50 -27.13
C ALA A 98 -4.83 18.28 -26.64
N ILE A 99 -5.79 18.18 -27.59
CA ILE A 99 -7.20 17.92 -27.25
C ILE A 99 -7.36 16.60 -26.50
N PHE A 100 -6.75 15.50 -26.98
CA PHE A 100 -6.84 14.20 -26.33
C PHE A 100 -6.18 14.17 -24.96
N TYR A 101 -5.02 14.82 -24.79
CA TYR A 101 -4.37 14.89 -23.47
C TYR A 101 -5.17 15.75 -22.48
N ILE A 102 -5.73 16.88 -22.92
CA ILE A 102 -6.62 17.72 -22.09
C ILE A 102 -7.86 16.91 -21.69
N ALA A 103 -8.50 16.24 -22.64
CA ALA A 103 -9.67 15.39 -22.35
C ALA A 103 -9.33 14.26 -21.38
N SER A 104 -8.19 13.58 -21.56
CA SER A 104 -7.69 12.56 -20.65
C SER A 104 -7.45 13.10 -19.24
N SER A 105 -6.81 14.28 -19.13
CA SER A 105 -6.52 14.92 -17.83
C SER A 105 -7.80 15.34 -17.12
N VAL A 106 -8.76 15.90 -17.83
CA VAL A 106 -10.08 16.26 -17.27
C VAL A 106 -10.81 15.01 -16.77
N MET A 107 -10.81 13.92 -17.54
CA MET A 107 -11.44 12.66 -17.12
C MET A 107 -10.74 12.06 -15.90
N SER A 108 -9.41 12.10 -15.85
CA SER A 108 -8.64 11.62 -14.69
C SER A 108 -8.92 12.47 -13.43
N TYR A 109 -9.06 13.78 -13.58
CA TYR A 109 -9.44 14.67 -12.49
C TYR A 109 -10.83 14.33 -11.95
N ILE A 110 -11.82 14.22 -12.85
CA ILE A 110 -13.20 13.86 -12.48
C ILE A 110 -13.22 12.48 -11.79
N LEU A 111 -12.47 11.51 -12.33
CA LEU A 111 -12.33 10.18 -11.72
C LEU A 111 -11.79 10.26 -10.30
N SER A 112 -10.73 11.04 -10.07
CA SER A 112 -10.12 11.19 -8.74
C SER A 112 -11.10 11.82 -7.75
N VAL A 113 -11.79 12.89 -8.13
CA VAL A 113 -12.81 13.54 -7.29
C VAL A 113 -13.97 12.57 -6.98
N LEU A 114 -14.42 11.83 -7.99
CA LEU A 114 -15.49 10.84 -7.83
C LEU A 114 -15.09 9.71 -6.87
N MET A 115 -13.87 9.18 -7.00
CA MET A 115 -13.36 8.13 -6.12
C MET A 115 -13.19 8.62 -4.69
N ILE A 116 -12.66 9.81 -4.47
CA ILE A 116 -12.59 10.42 -3.13
C ILE A 116 -13.99 10.52 -2.52
N HIS A 117 -14.99 10.97 -3.27
CA HIS A 117 -16.37 11.08 -2.77
C HIS A 117 -16.98 9.72 -2.40
N ILE A 118 -16.79 8.69 -3.24
CA ILE A 118 -17.25 7.32 -2.96
C ILE A 118 -16.57 6.80 -1.70
N THR A 119 -15.24 6.95 -1.62
CA THR A 119 -14.44 6.40 -0.54
C THR A 119 -14.76 7.07 0.79
N GLN A 120 -14.92 8.39 0.82
CA GLN A 120 -15.36 9.10 2.03
C GLN A 120 -16.71 8.58 2.56
N LYS A 121 -17.68 8.29 1.68
CA LYS A 121 -18.95 7.69 2.10
C LYS A 121 -18.79 6.27 2.63
N CYS A 122 -17.92 5.46 2.03
CA CYS A 122 -17.60 4.12 2.51
C CYS A 122 -16.94 4.17 3.89
N VAL A 123 -15.95 5.03 4.07
CA VAL A 123 -15.22 5.22 5.32
C VAL A 123 -16.15 5.75 6.43
N TYR A 124 -17.00 6.72 6.12
CA TYR A 124 -18.01 7.18 7.06
C TYR A 124 -18.90 6.03 7.55
N GLN A 125 -19.38 5.19 6.63
CA GLN A 125 -20.19 4.04 6.99
C GLN A 125 -19.40 3.02 7.81
N MET A 126 -18.13 2.75 7.46
CA MET A 126 -17.28 1.84 8.24
C MET A 126 -17.05 2.37 9.66
N ARG A 127 -16.73 3.67 9.81
CA ARG A 127 -16.57 4.29 11.15
C ARG A 127 -17.85 4.20 11.97
N LYS A 128 -19.00 4.45 11.34
CA LYS A 128 -20.30 4.30 11.99
C LYS A 128 -20.54 2.86 12.45
N ASP A 129 -20.32 1.87 11.57
CA ASP A 129 -20.54 0.46 11.89
C ASP A 129 -19.62 -0.02 13.03
N VAL A 130 -18.37 0.46 13.06
CA VAL A 130 -17.44 0.19 14.17
C VAL A 130 -17.93 0.82 15.46
N TYR A 131 -18.31 2.09 15.43
CA TYR A 131 -18.79 2.79 16.61
C TYR A 131 -20.07 2.16 17.16
N ASP A 132 -21.04 1.85 16.29
CA ASP A 132 -22.30 1.17 16.66
C ASP A 132 -22.03 -0.23 17.25
N SER A 133 -20.95 -0.90 16.81
CA SER A 133 -20.55 -2.17 17.39
C SER A 133 -19.90 -1.99 18.75
N LEU A 134 -18.97 -1.05 18.90
CA LEU A 134 -18.28 -0.77 20.17
C LEU A 134 -19.26 -0.43 21.28
N MET A 135 -20.33 0.34 20.99
CA MET A 135 -21.34 0.69 21.98
C MET A 135 -22.19 -0.52 22.46
N LYS A 136 -22.05 -1.66 21.81
CA LYS A 136 -22.76 -2.90 22.13
C LYS A 136 -21.85 -4.00 22.67
N LEU A 137 -20.54 -3.71 22.82
CA LEU A 137 -19.60 -4.67 23.37
C LEU A 137 -19.64 -4.69 24.89
N PRO A 138 -19.45 -5.87 25.53
CA PRO A 138 -19.40 -5.98 26.99
C PRO A 138 -18.16 -5.25 27.56
N VAL A 139 -18.26 -4.81 28.81
CA VAL A 139 -17.17 -4.13 29.54
C VAL A 139 -15.88 -4.97 29.51
N SER A 140 -16.01 -6.30 29.61
CA SER A 140 -14.87 -7.23 29.56
C SER A 140 -14.02 -7.14 28.27
N TYR A 141 -14.58 -6.62 27.18
CA TYR A 141 -13.81 -6.35 25.95
C TYR A 141 -12.83 -5.19 26.18
N PHE A 142 -13.29 -4.13 26.82
CA PHE A 142 -12.47 -2.94 27.10
C PHE A 142 -11.40 -3.21 28.16
N ASP A 143 -11.66 -4.13 29.09
CA ASP A 143 -10.66 -4.57 30.09
C ASP A 143 -9.52 -5.38 29.43
N LYS A 144 -9.84 -6.10 28.36
CA LYS A 144 -8.87 -6.95 27.63
C LYS A 144 -8.07 -6.21 26.56
N HIS A 145 -8.59 -5.07 26.06
CA HIS A 145 -7.99 -4.32 24.95
C HIS A 145 -7.61 -2.91 25.40
N GLN A 146 -6.41 -2.48 25.06
CA GLN A 146 -5.98 -1.12 25.38
C GLN A 146 -6.75 -0.10 24.54
N THR A 147 -7.16 1.00 25.15
CA THR A 147 -7.87 2.10 24.46
C THR A 147 -7.11 2.62 23.25
N GLY A 148 -5.77 2.68 23.33
CA GLY A 148 -4.91 3.10 22.22
C GLY A 148 -4.98 2.15 21.01
N GLU A 149 -5.14 0.84 21.24
CA GLU A 149 -5.32 -0.14 20.18
C GLU A 149 -6.66 0.06 19.45
N ILE A 150 -7.73 0.26 20.22
CA ILE A 150 -9.08 0.52 19.65
C ILE A 150 -9.07 1.81 18.83
N LEU A 151 -8.48 2.89 19.37
CA LEU A 151 -8.35 4.17 18.65
C LEU A 151 -7.51 4.04 17.39
N SER A 152 -6.41 3.28 17.43
CA SER A 152 -5.58 3.00 16.25
C SER A 152 -6.39 2.30 15.14
N ARG A 153 -7.25 1.35 15.49
CA ARG A 153 -8.09 0.65 14.52
C ARG A 153 -9.14 1.57 13.87
N ILE A 154 -9.75 2.47 14.66
CA ILE A 154 -10.78 3.41 14.17
C ILE A 154 -10.17 4.52 13.31
N SER A 155 -8.96 4.96 13.64
CA SER A 155 -8.28 6.05 12.93
C SER A 155 -7.36 5.50 11.86
N TYR A 156 -6.23 4.90 12.24
CA TYR A 156 -5.16 4.52 11.33
C TYR A 156 -5.56 3.40 10.36
N ASP A 157 -6.21 2.32 10.84
CA ASP A 157 -6.59 1.21 9.96
C ASP A 157 -7.66 1.63 8.95
N ILE A 158 -8.66 2.41 9.38
CA ILE A 158 -9.68 2.91 8.45
C ILE A 158 -9.09 3.91 7.45
N ASP A 159 -8.12 4.75 7.86
CA ASP A 159 -7.44 5.66 6.93
C ASP A 159 -6.55 4.91 5.93
N THR A 160 -5.93 3.80 6.33
CA THR A 160 -5.23 2.89 5.41
C THR A 160 -6.19 2.31 4.36
N VAL A 161 -7.38 1.88 4.77
CA VAL A 161 -8.43 1.43 3.83
C VAL A 161 -8.89 2.58 2.92
N ASN A 162 -9.07 3.79 3.47
CA ASN A 162 -9.44 4.98 2.71
C ASN A 162 -8.45 5.26 1.57
N THR A 163 -7.17 5.32 1.89
CA THR A 163 -6.10 5.57 0.92
C THR A 163 -6.10 4.50 -0.17
N SER A 164 -6.17 3.23 0.22
CA SER A 164 -6.15 2.14 -0.74
C SER A 164 -7.38 2.12 -1.66
N LEU A 165 -8.57 2.40 -1.16
CA LEU A 165 -9.76 2.45 -1.99
C LEU A 165 -9.78 3.68 -2.92
N SER A 166 -9.20 4.82 -2.52
CA SER A 166 -9.20 6.04 -3.33
C SER A 166 -8.06 6.08 -4.35
N THR A 167 -6.88 5.53 -4.03
CA THR A 167 -5.69 5.60 -4.89
C THR A 167 -5.32 4.26 -5.49
N ASP A 168 -5.12 3.20 -4.67
CA ASP A 168 -4.54 1.94 -5.16
C ASP A 168 -5.51 1.20 -6.08
N LEU A 169 -6.82 1.22 -5.76
CA LEU A 169 -7.84 0.61 -6.62
C LEU A 169 -7.86 1.27 -8.00
N VAL A 170 -7.80 2.62 -8.05
CA VAL A 170 -7.74 3.38 -9.31
C VAL A 170 -6.43 3.05 -10.04
N GLN A 171 -5.31 3.03 -9.33
CA GLN A 171 -3.99 2.69 -9.88
C GLN A 171 -3.99 1.29 -10.52
N ILE A 172 -4.55 0.29 -9.85
CA ILE A 172 -4.66 -1.07 -10.40
C ILE A 172 -5.49 -1.08 -11.69
N LEU A 173 -6.67 -0.45 -11.67
CA LEU A 173 -7.55 -0.39 -12.85
C LEU A 173 -6.87 0.32 -14.02
N THR A 174 -6.30 1.51 -13.79
CA THR A 174 -5.62 2.28 -14.83
C THR A 174 -4.37 1.57 -15.34
N SER A 175 -3.61 0.90 -14.47
CA SER A 175 -2.44 0.12 -14.83
C SER A 175 -2.79 -1.05 -15.76
N VAL A 176 -3.84 -1.80 -15.44
CA VAL A 176 -4.30 -2.92 -16.29
C VAL A 176 -4.73 -2.41 -17.67
N ILE A 177 -5.54 -1.33 -17.72
CA ILE A 177 -6.00 -0.73 -18.98
C ILE A 177 -4.81 -0.21 -19.79
N THR A 178 -3.86 0.46 -19.15
CA THR A 178 -2.66 1.00 -19.81
C THR A 178 -1.76 -0.09 -20.36
N VAL A 179 -1.49 -1.16 -19.58
CA VAL A 179 -0.66 -2.28 -20.04
C VAL A 179 -1.33 -3.01 -21.21
N VAL A 180 -2.60 -3.38 -21.07
CA VAL A 180 -3.34 -4.06 -22.12
C VAL A 180 -3.46 -3.19 -23.37
N GLY A 181 -3.84 -1.92 -23.21
CA GLY A 181 -3.98 -0.98 -24.32
C GLY A 181 -2.64 -0.69 -25.01
N SER A 182 -1.56 -0.46 -24.26
CA SER A 182 -0.21 -0.27 -24.83
C SER A 182 0.26 -1.50 -25.59
N PHE A 183 -0.01 -2.70 -25.07
CA PHE A 183 0.33 -3.95 -25.74
C PHE A 183 -0.38 -4.08 -27.10
N PHE A 184 -1.68 -3.83 -27.17
CA PHE A 184 -2.41 -3.87 -28.43
C PHE A 184 -1.96 -2.77 -29.40
N MET A 185 -1.64 -1.58 -28.91
CA MET A 185 -1.09 -0.50 -29.75
C MET A 185 0.28 -0.88 -30.33
N MET A 186 1.18 -1.46 -29.52
CA MET A 186 2.47 -1.96 -29.99
C MET A 186 2.33 -3.10 -30.99
N LEU A 187 1.37 -4.02 -30.77
CA LEU A 187 1.07 -5.11 -31.68
C LEU A 187 0.61 -4.60 -33.06
N SER A 188 -0.15 -3.51 -33.08
CA SER A 188 -0.61 -2.88 -34.32
C SER A 188 0.49 -2.19 -35.13
N ILE A 189 1.60 -1.78 -34.46
CA ILE A 189 2.75 -1.12 -35.10
C ILE A 189 3.70 -2.18 -35.66
N SER A 190 4.21 -3.05 -34.80
CA SER A 190 5.18 -4.09 -35.21
C SER A 190 5.18 -5.27 -34.24
N PRO A 191 4.61 -6.43 -34.60
CA PRO A 191 4.70 -7.65 -33.80
C PRO A 191 6.13 -8.10 -33.54
N MET A 192 7.08 -7.80 -34.46
CA MET A 192 8.46 -8.21 -34.36
C MET A 192 9.21 -7.48 -33.24
N LEU A 193 8.89 -6.20 -33.01
CA LEU A 193 9.51 -5.44 -31.91
C LEU A 193 9.00 -5.88 -30.54
N ILE A 194 7.82 -6.49 -30.45
CA ILE A 194 7.31 -7.01 -29.17
C ILE A 194 8.17 -8.17 -28.65
N LEU A 195 8.86 -8.91 -29.50
CA LEU A 195 9.76 -9.98 -29.07
C LEU A 195 10.86 -9.50 -28.12
N ILE A 196 11.24 -8.21 -28.19
CA ILE A 196 12.18 -7.61 -27.25
C ILE A 196 11.66 -7.72 -25.81
N PHE A 197 10.35 -7.56 -25.60
CA PHE A 197 9.74 -7.64 -24.27
C PHE A 197 9.69 -9.07 -23.73
N VAL A 198 9.64 -10.07 -24.59
CA VAL A 198 9.72 -11.48 -24.18
C VAL A 198 11.06 -11.78 -23.49
N VAL A 199 12.11 -11.02 -23.81
CA VAL A 199 13.42 -11.15 -23.17
C VAL A 199 13.56 -10.16 -22.00
N THR A 200 13.21 -8.90 -22.20
CA THR A 200 13.49 -7.83 -21.21
C THR A 200 12.61 -7.89 -19.99
N ILE A 201 11.34 -8.32 -20.10
CA ILE A 201 10.45 -8.47 -18.93
C ILE A 201 10.91 -9.60 -17.99
N PRO A 202 11.19 -10.85 -18.46
CA PRO A 202 11.75 -11.88 -17.59
C PRO A 202 13.09 -11.46 -16.98
N LEU A 203 13.95 -10.76 -17.73
CA LEU A 203 15.22 -10.26 -17.24
C LEU A 203 15.01 -9.25 -16.08
N SER A 204 14.12 -8.29 -16.25
CA SER A 204 13.76 -7.34 -15.21
C SER A 204 13.22 -8.03 -13.96
N PHE A 205 12.33 -9.02 -14.15
CA PHE A 205 11.78 -9.81 -13.06
C PHE A 205 12.84 -10.61 -12.30
N LEU A 206 13.77 -11.26 -13.01
CA LEU A 206 14.87 -12.03 -12.42
C LEU A 206 15.80 -11.13 -11.60
N ILE A 207 16.18 -9.96 -12.13
CA ILE A 207 17.02 -8.98 -11.44
C ILE A 207 16.30 -8.48 -10.17
N THR A 208 15.05 -8.07 -10.28
CA THR A 208 14.26 -7.61 -9.14
C THR A 208 14.12 -8.71 -8.08
N LYS A 209 13.84 -9.94 -8.48
CA LYS A 209 13.74 -11.09 -7.56
C LYS A 209 15.07 -11.36 -6.85
N PHE A 210 16.18 -11.29 -7.57
CA PHE A 210 17.53 -11.50 -7.02
C PHE A 210 17.88 -10.43 -5.98
N ILE A 211 17.68 -9.14 -6.32
CA ILE A 211 17.96 -8.02 -5.41
C ILE A 211 17.04 -8.09 -4.19
N THR A 212 15.74 -8.27 -4.39
CA THR A 212 14.76 -8.38 -3.30
C THR A 212 15.06 -9.57 -2.38
N GLY A 213 15.54 -10.69 -2.94
CA GLY A 213 15.97 -11.84 -2.16
C GLY A 213 17.11 -11.53 -1.20
N LYS A 214 18.06 -10.67 -1.63
CA LYS A 214 19.18 -10.20 -0.80
C LYS A 214 18.78 -9.10 0.19
N THR A 215 17.90 -8.21 -0.21
CA THR A 215 17.52 -7.05 0.63
C THR A 215 16.56 -7.40 1.75
N ARG A 216 15.67 -8.37 1.56
CA ARG A 216 14.70 -8.79 2.61
C ARG A 216 15.32 -9.14 3.96
N PRO A 217 16.38 -9.98 4.07
CA PRO A 217 17.01 -10.25 5.36
C PRO A 217 17.62 -8.99 5.98
N LEU A 218 18.25 -8.11 5.18
CA LEU A 218 18.85 -6.87 5.65
C LEU A 218 17.80 -5.91 6.23
N PHE A 219 16.64 -5.79 5.58
CA PHE A 219 15.52 -4.98 6.12
C PHE A 219 14.94 -5.56 7.42
N ARG A 220 14.94 -6.88 7.59
CA ARG A 220 14.55 -7.51 8.87
C ARG A 220 15.56 -7.20 9.97
N GLU A 221 16.85 -7.31 9.66
CA GLU A 221 17.93 -7.01 10.60
C GLU A 221 17.91 -5.54 11.02
N ARG A 222 17.73 -4.61 10.05
CA ARG A 222 17.49 -3.19 10.32
C ARG A 222 16.32 -2.99 11.28
N SER A 223 15.17 -3.63 11.02
CA SER A 223 14.00 -3.51 11.88
C SER A 223 14.25 -4.06 13.28
N ALA A 224 14.99 -5.15 13.41
CA ALA A 224 15.37 -5.73 14.69
C ALA A 224 16.36 -4.83 15.47
N ALA A 225 17.36 -4.27 14.78
CA ALA A 225 18.32 -3.33 15.38
C ALA A 225 17.62 -2.05 15.87
N LEU A 226 16.72 -1.49 15.06
CA LEU A 226 15.91 -0.34 15.45
C LEU A 226 14.99 -0.66 16.65
N GLY A 227 14.41 -1.87 16.67
CA GLY A 227 13.61 -2.34 17.81
C GLY A 227 14.43 -2.43 19.10
N ARG A 228 15.67 -2.95 19.03
CA ARG A 228 16.60 -2.99 20.19
C ARG A 228 16.96 -1.58 20.66
N LEU A 229 17.27 -0.68 19.73
CA LEU A 229 17.59 0.73 20.05
C LEU A 229 16.39 1.43 20.74
N ASN A 230 15.21 1.30 20.17
CA ASN A 230 14.00 1.90 20.75
C ASN A 230 13.67 1.34 22.14
N GLY A 231 13.75 0.01 22.31
CA GLY A 231 13.55 -0.61 23.63
C GLY A 231 14.57 -0.14 24.67
N PHE A 232 15.85 -0.01 24.27
CA PHE A 232 16.87 0.57 25.14
C PHE A 232 16.56 2.02 25.52
N VAL A 233 16.15 2.85 24.55
CA VAL A 233 15.80 4.26 24.80
C VAL A 233 14.59 4.34 25.74
N GLU A 234 13.55 3.56 25.53
CA GLU A 234 12.36 3.50 26.38
C GLU A 234 12.72 3.12 27.83
N GLU A 235 13.56 2.09 28.01
CA GLU A 235 14.05 1.66 29.31
C GLU A 235 14.86 2.78 30.02
N MET A 236 15.76 3.44 29.28
CA MET A 236 16.61 4.51 29.85
C MET A 236 15.81 5.78 30.17
N ILE A 237 14.82 6.15 29.37
CA ILE A 237 13.93 7.27 29.68
C ILE A 237 13.05 6.93 30.88
N GLY A 238 12.48 5.72 30.93
CA GLY A 238 11.68 5.25 32.08
C GLY A 238 12.50 5.19 33.37
N GLY A 239 13.77 4.77 33.28
CA GLY A 239 14.72 4.67 34.38
C GLY A 239 15.53 5.95 34.67
N HIS A 240 15.21 7.09 34.03
CA HIS A 240 16.03 8.31 34.07
C HIS A 240 16.36 8.80 35.50
N LYS A 241 15.39 8.73 36.41
CA LYS A 241 15.61 9.11 37.83
C LYS A 241 16.67 8.22 38.50
N THR A 242 16.66 6.91 38.19
CA THR A 242 17.63 5.95 38.70
C THR A 242 19.03 6.22 38.14
N ILE A 243 19.12 6.50 36.84
CA ILE A 243 20.38 6.81 36.16
C ILE A 243 21.02 8.04 36.83
N LYS A 244 20.22 9.09 37.09
CA LYS A 244 20.67 10.30 37.77
C LYS A 244 21.11 10.05 39.21
N ALA A 245 20.33 9.26 39.97
CA ALA A 245 20.64 8.94 41.38
C ALA A 245 21.96 8.19 41.55
N TYR A 246 22.32 7.34 40.56
CA TYR A 246 23.54 6.53 40.59
C TYR A 246 24.68 7.11 39.74
N HIS A 247 24.56 8.32 39.19
CA HIS A 247 25.55 8.96 38.31
C HIS A 247 26.04 8.07 37.16
N ARG A 248 25.08 7.41 36.46
CA ARG A 248 25.38 6.44 35.37
C ARG A 248 25.13 6.99 33.99
N GLU A 249 25.05 8.32 33.81
CA GLU A 249 24.74 9.00 32.54
C GLU A 249 25.75 8.63 31.45
N GLU A 250 27.04 8.72 31.75
CA GLU A 250 28.11 8.44 30.78
C GLU A 250 28.07 6.99 30.30
N ASN A 251 27.87 6.05 31.22
CA ASN A 251 27.73 4.63 30.85
C ASN A 251 26.50 4.38 29.98
N THR A 252 25.39 5.05 30.28
CA THR A 252 24.16 4.98 29.50
C THR A 252 24.35 5.54 28.09
N ILE A 253 25.06 6.68 27.98
CA ILE A 253 25.39 7.30 26.68
C ILE A 253 26.29 6.38 25.86
N ASN A 254 27.28 5.73 26.46
CA ASN A 254 28.15 4.82 25.76
C ASN A 254 27.41 3.58 25.21
N LYS A 255 26.51 2.99 26.02
CA LYS A 255 25.64 1.90 25.58
C LYS A 255 24.66 2.34 24.49
N PHE A 256 24.14 3.57 24.55
CA PHE A 256 23.32 4.14 23.48
C PHE A 256 24.12 4.24 22.18
N LYS A 257 25.39 4.73 22.24
CA LYS A 257 26.24 4.82 21.07
C LYS A 257 26.45 3.45 20.40
N GLU A 258 26.75 2.40 21.20
CA GLU A 258 26.91 1.03 20.68
C GLU A 258 25.64 0.54 19.96
N ASN A 259 24.47 0.68 20.59
CA ASN A 259 23.21 0.27 19.98
C ASN A 259 22.87 1.12 18.73
N ASN A 260 23.18 2.40 18.76
CA ASN A 260 22.95 3.31 17.64
C ASN A 260 23.86 2.98 16.46
N ASP A 261 25.16 2.71 16.71
CA ASP A 261 26.12 2.35 15.68
C ASP A 261 25.74 1.02 14.99
N ASP A 262 25.25 0.03 15.77
CA ASP A 262 24.69 -1.22 15.22
C ASP A 262 23.47 -0.92 14.34
N ALA A 263 22.55 -0.10 14.82
CA ALA A 263 21.35 0.28 14.06
C ALA A 263 21.71 1.06 12.78
N VAL A 264 22.67 1.99 12.84
CA VAL A 264 23.17 2.74 11.67
C VAL A 264 23.81 1.82 10.65
N LYS A 265 24.62 0.85 11.10
CA LYS A 265 25.23 -0.14 10.20
C LYS A 265 24.17 -0.98 9.47
N CYS A 266 23.22 -1.54 10.22
CA CYS A 266 22.13 -2.33 9.63
C CYS A 266 21.27 -1.49 8.67
N TYR A 267 21.02 -0.21 9.02
CA TYR A 267 20.33 0.74 8.15
C TYR A 267 21.09 0.97 6.85
N TYR A 268 22.40 1.26 6.93
CA TYR A 268 23.25 1.50 5.76
C TYR A 268 23.25 0.30 4.82
N GLU A 269 23.46 -0.91 5.34
CA GLU A 269 23.47 -2.13 4.53
C GLU A 269 22.13 -2.38 3.83
N ALA A 270 21.01 -2.21 4.55
CA ALA A 270 19.68 -2.36 3.98
C ALA A 270 19.39 -1.35 2.87
N GLU A 271 19.72 -0.07 3.10
CA GLU A 271 19.50 1.01 2.12
C GLU A 271 20.46 0.90 0.93
N TYR A 272 21.71 0.52 1.14
CA TYR A 272 22.68 0.33 0.06
C TYR A 272 22.17 -0.68 -0.95
N PHE A 273 21.77 -1.88 -0.52
CA PHE A 273 21.23 -2.89 -1.43
C PHE A 273 19.82 -2.57 -1.91
N GLY A 274 18.99 -1.95 -1.06
CA GLY A 274 17.63 -1.54 -1.41
C GLY A 274 17.59 -0.50 -2.54
N SER A 275 18.47 0.50 -2.46
CA SER A 275 18.59 1.56 -3.46
C SER A 275 19.06 1.08 -4.84
N MET A 276 19.69 -0.09 -4.94
CA MET A 276 20.14 -0.67 -6.23
C MET A 276 18.96 -1.13 -7.10
N THR A 277 17.79 -1.41 -6.51
CA THR A 277 16.64 -1.93 -7.27
C THR A 277 16.21 -0.97 -8.39
N GLY A 278 16.05 0.32 -8.08
CA GLY A 278 15.65 1.35 -9.04
C GLY A 278 16.60 1.47 -10.24
N PRO A 279 17.88 1.74 -10.01
CA PRO A 279 18.89 1.82 -11.09
C PRO A 279 18.97 0.55 -11.95
N CYS A 280 18.89 -0.64 -11.36
CA CYS A 280 18.97 -1.90 -12.11
C CYS A 280 17.74 -2.09 -13.02
N VAL A 281 16.54 -1.79 -12.54
CA VAL A 281 15.32 -1.83 -13.36
C VAL A 281 15.37 -0.78 -14.48
N ASN A 282 15.84 0.44 -14.17
CA ASN A 282 16.03 1.50 -15.16
C ASN A 282 17.08 1.11 -16.23
N PHE A 283 18.15 0.41 -15.83
CA PHE A 283 19.13 -0.13 -16.80
C PHE A 283 18.47 -1.08 -17.78
N VAL A 284 17.64 -2.04 -17.32
CA VAL A 284 16.93 -2.98 -18.20
C VAL A 284 15.95 -2.24 -19.12
N ASN A 285 15.25 -1.23 -18.59
CA ASN A 285 14.35 -0.42 -19.41
C ASN A 285 15.11 0.35 -20.51
N ASN A 286 16.25 0.94 -20.19
CA ASN A 286 17.07 1.64 -21.17
C ASN A 286 17.71 0.68 -22.19
N LEU A 287 18.10 -0.52 -21.76
CA LEU A 287 18.54 -1.59 -22.67
C LEU A 287 17.42 -2.00 -23.64
N SER A 288 16.20 -2.16 -23.13
CA SER A 288 15.02 -2.41 -23.96
C SER A 288 14.81 -1.30 -25.00
N LEU A 289 14.91 -0.03 -24.59
CA LEU A 289 14.81 1.12 -25.48
C LEU A 289 15.89 1.12 -26.55
N ALA A 290 17.15 0.81 -26.18
CA ALA A 290 18.26 0.70 -27.13
C ALA A 290 17.98 -0.41 -28.16
N CYS A 291 17.54 -1.58 -27.71
CA CYS A 291 17.15 -2.67 -28.60
C CYS A 291 16.02 -2.28 -29.56
N ILE A 292 14.97 -1.62 -29.02
CA ILE A 292 13.85 -1.14 -29.85
C ILE A 292 14.35 -0.15 -30.90
N SER A 293 15.26 0.76 -30.54
CA SER A 293 15.82 1.74 -31.48
C SER A 293 16.66 1.09 -32.57
N VAL A 294 17.54 0.15 -32.21
CA VAL A 294 18.42 -0.55 -33.16
C VAL A 294 17.58 -1.44 -34.10
N PHE A 295 16.75 -2.32 -33.55
CA PHE A 295 15.91 -3.22 -34.38
C PHE A 295 14.86 -2.43 -35.15
N GLY A 296 14.32 -1.34 -34.59
CA GLY A 296 13.43 -0.42 -35.29
C GLY A 296 14.11 0.24 -36.49
N ALA A 297 15.37 0.69 -36.34
CA ALA A 297 16.16 1.22 -37.46
C ALA A 297 16.39 0.19 -38.57
N VAL A 298 16.68 -1.06 -38.20
CA VAL A 298 16.82 -2.15 -39.19
C VAL A 298 15.50 -2.39 -39.96
N LEU A 299 14.36 -2.37 -39.26
CA LEU A 299 13.05 -2.52 -39.89
C LEU A 299 12.69 -1.30 -40.76
N TYR A 300 13.10 -0.11 -40.37
CA TYR A 300 12.95 1.12 -41.17
C TYR A 300 13.75 1.07 -42.46
N ILE A 301 15.03 0.66 -42.42
CA ILE A 301 15.87 0.46 -43.63
C ILE A 301 15.24 -0.58 -44.56
N GLY A 302 14.60 -1.61 -43.98
CA GLY A 302 13.82 -2.58 -44.73
C GLY A 302 12.44 -2.10 -45.22
N ALA A 303 12.10 -0.83 -45.06
CA ALA A 303 10.82 -0.19 -45.42
C ALA A 303 9.60 -0.88 -44.83
N LYS A 304 9.72 -1.53 -43.64
CA LYS A 304 8.62 -2.20 -42.95
C LYS A 304 7.86 -1.33 -41.99
N ILE A 305 8.50 -0.31 -41.44
CA ILE A 305 7.93 0.66 -40.48
C ILE A 305 8.48 2.06 -40.75
N SER A 306 7.77 3.09 -40.29
CA SER A 306 8.19 4.49 -40.38
C SER A 306 9.04 4.94 -39.18
N ILE A 307 9.69 6.11 -39.26
CA ILE A 307 10.37 6.71 -38.10
C ILE A 307 9.35 7.09 -37.01
N GLY A 308 8.17 7.56 -37.41
CA GLY A 308 7.07 7.84 -36.50
C GLY A 308 6.56 6.60 -35.78
N ASP A 309 6.54 5.44 -36.45
CA ASP A 309 6.20 4.16 -35.84
C ASP A 309 7.22 3.76 -34.75
N ILE A 310 8.52 3.95 -35.00
CA ILE A 310 9.57 3.71 -33.98
C ILE A 310 9.34 4.63 -32.78
N SER A 311 9.11 5.91 -33.01
CA SER A 311 8.85 6.87 -31.94
C SER A 311 7.62 6.52 -31.13
N SER A 312 6.49 6.18 -31.80
CA SER A 312 5.27 5.73 -31.16
C SER A 312 5.51 4.47 -30.31
N PHE A 313 6.24 3.49 -30.86
CA PHE A 313 6.57 2.26 -30.17
C PHE A 313 7.41 2.50 -28.91
N VAL A 314 8.41 3.39 -28.96
CA VAL A 314 9.20 3.81 -27.80
C VAL A 314 8.31 4.43 -26.69
N LEU A 315 7.36 5.29 -27.07
CA LEU A 315 6.43 5.89 -26.12
C LEU A 315 5.49 4.87 -25.48
N TYR A 316 4.96 3.93 -26.28
CA TYR A 316 4.15 2.82 -25.75
C TYR A 316 4.96 1.87 -24.87
N SER A 317 6.21 1.60 -25.21
CA SER A 317 7.14 0.79 -24.42
C SER A 317 7.28 1.33 -22.99
N ARG A 318 7.44 2.64 -22.83
CA ARG A 318 7.50 3.31 -21.52
C ARG A 318 6.19 3.18 -20.75
N LYS A 319 5.05 3.42 -21.43
CA LYS A 319 3.72 3.26 -20.83
C LYS A 319 3.41 1.82 -20.42
N PHE A 320 3.94 0.84 -21.14
CA PHE A 320 3.80 -0.58 -20.84
C PHE A 320 4.66 -1.02 -19.65
N SER A 321 5.93 -0.61 -19.60
CA SER A 321 6.88 -1.05 -18.58
C SER A 321 6.65 -0.38 -17.22
N GLY A 322 6.17 0.86 -17.17
CA GLY A 322 5.94 1.62 -15.94
C GLY A 322 5.07 0.86 -14.94
N PRO A 323 3.81 0.57 -15.26
CA PRO A 323 2.91 -0.14 -14.35
C PRO A 323 3.39 -1.53 -13.94
N ILE A 324 4.12 -2.25 -14.81
CA ILE A 324 4.69 -3.57 -14.49
C ILE A 324 5.73 -3.45 -13.37
N ASN A 325 6.56 -2.41 -13.43
CA ASN A 325 7.58 -2.18 -12.41
C ASN A 325 6.97 -1.76 -11.06
N GLU A 326 5.86 -1.05 -11.08
CA GLU A 326 5.15 -0.58 -9.88
C GLU A 326 4.18 -1.63 -9.29
N ALA A 327 3.82 -2.66 -10.04
CA ALA A 327 2.80 -3.64 -9.66
C ALA A 327 3.06 -4.28 -8.29
N ALA A 328 4.32 -4.56 -7.94
CA ALA A 328 4.68 -5.15 -6.65
C ALA A 328 4.38 -4.20 -5.47
N ASN A 329 4.63 -2.91 -5.63
CA ASN A 329 4.38 -1.90 -4.59
C ASN A 329 2.88 -1.73 -4.36
N VAL A 330 2.12 -1.55 -5.44
CA VAL A 330 0.65 -1.40 -5.40
C VAL A 330 -0.01 -2.64 -4.77
N LEU A 331 0.47 -3.85 -5.11
CA LEU A 331 -0.02 -5.08 -4.50
C LEU A 331 0.29 -5.17 -3.00
N ASN A 332 1.45 -4.67 -2.55
CA ASN A 332 1.80 -4.63 -1.13
C ASN A 332 0.92 -3.64 -0.37
N GLU A 333 0.67 -2.45 -0.90
CA GLU A 333 -0.22 -1.44 -0.33
C GLU A 333 -1.64 -1.98 -0.22
N PHE A 334 -2.16 -2.60 -1.27
CA PHE A 334 -3.46 -3.23 -1.28
C PHE A 334 -3.57 -4.39 -0.25
N GLN A 335 -2.52 -5.21 -0.09
CA GLN A 335 -2.49 -6.24 0.94
C GLN A 335 -2.49 -5.66 2.36
N SER A 336 -1.79 -4.55 2.59
CA SER A 336 -1.79 -3.83 3.86
C SER A 336 -3.19 -3.30 4.19
N ALA A 337 -3.89 -2.76 3.20
CA ALA A 337 -5.26 -2.29 3.36
C ALA A 337 -6.26 -3.43 3.66
N ILE A 338 -6.09 -4.61 3.03
CA ILE A 338 -6.90 -5.79 3.36
C ILE A 338 -6.67 -6.22 4.81
N ALA A 339 -5.43 -6.21 5.29
CA ALA A 339 -5.11 -6.54 6.67
C ALA A 339 -5.70 -5.51 7.65
N ALA A 340 -5.63 -4.22 7.32
CA ALA A 340 -6.26 -3.15 8.09
C ALA A 340 -7.80 -3.31 8.15
N ALA A 341 -8.43 -3.55 7.00
CA ALA A 341 -9.87 -3.80 6.92
C ALA A 341 -10.31 -5.00 7.75
N GLU A 342 -9.52 -6.08 7.77
CA GLU A 342 -9.83 -7.25 8.58
C GLU A 342 -9.80 -6.93 10.07
N ARG A 343 -8.79 -6.16 10.55
CA ARG A 343 -8.76 -5.73 11.96
C ARG A 343 -9.98 -4.88 12.33
N VAL A 344 -10.41 -4.01 11.42
CA VAL A 344 -11.63 -3.21 11.59
C VAL A 344 -12.88 -4.11 11.64
N PHE A 345 -12.98 -5.08 10.72
CA PHE A 345 -14.14 -5.99 10.69
C PHE A 345 -14.20 -6.92 11.90
N ARG A 346 -13.06 -7.28 12.51
CA ARG A 346 -13.05 -8.06 13.77
C ARG A 346 -13.79 -7.33 14.89
N ILE A 347 -13.64 -5.99 15.01
CA ILE A 347 -14.39 -5.21 16.00
C ILE A 347 -15.89 -5.27 15.70
N ILE A 348 -16.26 -5.16 14.41
CA ILE A 348 -17.69 -5.18 14.01
C ILE A 348 -18.32 -6.55 14.29
N ASP A 349 -17.55 -7.63 14.16
CA ASP A 349 -17.99 -9.02 14.29
C ASP A 349 -17.85 -9.56 15.72
N GLU A 350 -17.25 -8.78 16.64
CA GLU A 350 -17.06 -9.18 18.03
C GLU A 350 -18.39 -9.47 18.72
N GLN A 351 -18.37 -10.41 19.66
CA GLN A 351 -19.58 -10.85 20.37
C GLN A 351 -20.15 -9.68 21.18
N LYS A 352 -21.37 -9.30 20.86
CA LYS A 352 -22.11 -8.22 21.52
C LYS A 352 -22.63 -8.70 22.87
N GLU A 353 -22.87 -7.72 23.74
CA GLU A 353 -23.58 -7.98 25.00
C GLU A 353 -24.92 -8.64 24.75
N PRO A 354 -25.30 -9.65 25.53
CA PRO A 354 -26.63 -10.26 25.42
C PRO A 354 -27.74 -9.22 25.62
N VAL A 355 -28.73 -9.25 24.75
CA VAL A 355 -29.91 -8.40 24.93
C VAL A 355 -30.71 -8.88 26.15
N ASP A 356 -31.25 -7.93 26.92
CA ASP A 356 -32.11 -8.24 28.04
C ASP A 356 -33.27 -9.16 27.59
N LYS A 357 -33.67 -10.06 28.50
CA LYS A 357 -34.82 -10.94 28.23
C LYS A 357 -36.09 -10.12 28.03
N PRO A 358 -37.02 -10.57 27.16
CA PRO A 358 -38.27 -9.84 26.93
C PRO A 358 -39.15 -9.65 28.20
N ASP A 359 -38.88 -10.48 29.21
CA ASP A 359 -39.55 -10.46 30.53
C ASP A 359 -38.67 -9.84 31.64
N ALA A 360 -37.59 -9.14 31.26
CA ALA A 360 -36.73 -8.46 32.23
C ALA A 360 -37.53 -7.39 33.02
N VAL A 361 -37.40 -7.44 34.34
CA VAL A 361 -38.09 -6.52 35.24
C VAL A 361 -37.32 -5.23 35.36
N SER A 362 -37.96 -4.10 35.05
CA SER A 362 -37.39 -2.78 35.31
C SER A 362 -37.46 -2.49 36.82
N LEU A 363 -36.27 -2.23 37.41
CA LEU A 363 -36.20 -1.82 38.81
C LEU A 363 -36.76 -0.38 38.96
N SER A 364 -37.85 -0.25 39.71
CA SER A 364 -38.40 1.05 40.11
C SER A 364 -38.16 1.25 41.62
N ASN A 365 -37.84 2.46 42.06
CA ASN A 365 -37.54 2.81 43.46
C ASN A 365 -36.38 2.00 44.07
N VAL A 366 -35.19 2.12 43.48
CA VAL A 366 -33.98 1.48 44.01
C VAL A 366 -33.51 2.23 45.25
N GLU A 367 -33.57 1.59 46.43
CA GLU A 367 -33.04 2.15 47.69
C GLU A 367 -31.51 2.00 47.84
N GLY A 368 -30.85 1.36 46.88
CA GLY A 368 -29.37 1.20 46.85
C GLY A 368 -28.83 0.12 47.82
N LYS A 369 -29.73 -0.68 48.43
CA LYS A 369 -29.30 -1.80 49.27
C LYS A 369 -28.90 -2.98 48.42
N VAL A 370 -27.66 -3.51 48.66
CA VAL A 370 -27.13 -4.69 47.99
C VAL A 370 -26.69 -5.71 49.03
N ASP A 371 -27.29 -6.87 49.02
CA ASP A 371 -26.93 -7.99 49.87
C ASP A 371 -26.26 -9.07 49.03
N PHE A 372 -25.07 -9.53 49.48
CA PHE A 372 -24.34 -10.67 48.89
C PHE A 372 -24.58 -11.90 49.74
N ASP A 373 -25.28 -12.90 49.23
CA ASP A 373 -25.50 -14.16 49.87
C ASP A 373 -24.84 -15.30 49.07
N ASN A 374 -23.82 -15.94 49.64
CA ASN A 374 -23.06 -17.07 49.05
C ASN A 374 -22.63 -16.86 47.59
N VAL A 375 -22.20 -15.64 47.21
CA VAL A 375 -21.74 -15.33 45.86
C VAL A 375 -20.32 -15.77 45.68
N SER A 376 -20.07 -16.66 44.69
CA SER A 376 -18.74 -17.02 44.20
C SER A 376 -18.55 -16.42 42.81
N PHE A 377 -17.44 -15.69 42.60
CA PHE A 377 -17.09 -15.09 41.31
C PHE A 377 -15.65 -15.44 40.94
N GLY A 378 -15.42 -15.77 39.69
CA GLY A 378 -14.09 -16.04 39.14
C GLY A 378 -13.98 -15.53 37.70
N TYR A 379 -12.74 -15.17 37.32
CA TYR A 379 -12.42 -14.83 35.94
C TYR A 379 -12.06 -16.07 35.12
#